data_cc1c564104c4eb716548d56ef6541ff8
#
_entry.id   cc1c564104c4eb716548d56ef6541ff8
#
_cell.length_a   1.000
_cell.length_b   1.000
_cell.length_c   1.000
_cell.angle_alpha   90.00
_cell.angle_beta   90.00
_cell.angle_gamma   90.00
#
_symmetry.space_group_name_H-M   'P 1'
#
loop_
_entity.id
_entity.type
_entity.pdbx_description
1 polymer ?
#
loop_
_entity_poly.entity_id
_entity_poly.type
_entity_poly.pdbx_seq_one_letter_code
_entity_poly.pdbx_strand_id
1 'polypeptide(L)'
;MQTFALKNRQITTELPAFVMGIVNVTPDSFWCESRGGAEHALELIEQGADILDIGAESTRPGSAYVSAEEEIRRMIPVIEEIRKHSDIPISVDTRKKIVMEKALEAGADILNDISALEDDPEMVAFCAETDIPVILMHKRGIPVNMQNNGKYEDVFEEVSSYLEGRAEFAVKSGIRPERIVVDPGIGFGKDFDANVMLIKKTGELCHGKYPVLMALSRKSCIGQMTGREVQDRLSGTLAADLVSVMNGAFMVRVHDVKETVDTLQVLRYIR
;
A
#
# COMPACT_ATOMS: atom_id res chain seq x y z
N MET A 1 -10.22 17.96 -4.12
CA MET A 1 -10.85 16.93 -3.27
C MET A 1 -10.76 15.60 -3.98
N GLN A 2 -10.16 14.59 -3.36
CA GLN A 2 -10.09 13.23 -3.87
C GLN A 2 -11.20 12.40 -3.22
N THR A 3 -11.71 11.39 -3.92
CA THR A 3 -12.78 10.50 -3.43
C THR A 3 -12.41 9.05 -3.71
N PHE A 4 -12.59 8.18 -2.73
CA PHE A 4 -12.37 6.74 -2.86
C PHE A 4 -13.60 5.97 -2.38
N ALA A 5 -14.06 5.01 -3.19
CA ALA A 5 -15.26 4.23 -2.93
C ALA A 5 -14.95 2.98 -2.11
N LEU A 6 -15.48 2.88 -0.90
CA LEU A 6 -15.50 1.68 -0.08
C LEU A 6 -16.82 0.93 -0.27
N LYS A 7 -16.93 -0.30 0.22
CA LYS A 7 -18.11 -1.17 0.08
C LYS A 7 -19.44 -0.42 0.35
N ASN A 8 -19.55 0.26 1.48
CA ASN A 8 -20.79 0.85 1.97
C ASN A 8 -20.77 2.39 2.06
N ARG A 9 -19.64 3.02 1.75
CA ARG A 9 -19.44 4.47 1.86
C ARG A 9 -18.37 4.97 0.90
N GLN A 10 -18.29 6.27 0.74
CA GLN A 10 -17.15 6.95 0.12
C GLN A 10 -16.37 7.69 1.19
N ILE A 11 -15.06 7.71 1.05
CA ILE A 11 -14.18 8.59 1.82
C ILE A 11 -13.65 9.69 0.92
N THR A 12 -13.36 10.84 1.51
CA THR A 12 -12.85 12.00 0.80
C THR A 12 -11.70 12.62 1.57
N THR A 13 -10.72 13.15 0.85
CA THR A 13 -9.69 13.99 1.43
C THR A 13 -9.62 15.32 0.69
N GLU A 14 -9.33 16.39 1.42
CA GLU A 14 -9.06 17.70 0.84
C GLU A 14 -7.58 17.83 0.42
N LEU A 15 -6.73 16.90 0.84
CA LEU A 15 -5.35 16.82 0.41
C LEU A 15 -5.25 16.41 -1.07
N PRO A 16 -4.15 16.71 -1.75
CA PRO A 16 -3.93 16.32 -3.14
C PRO A 16 -3.90 14.80 -3.38
N ALA A 17 -3.61 14.01 -2.32
CA ALA A 17 -3.63 12.55 -2.31
C ALA A 17 -4.07 12.03 -0.94
N PHE A 18 -4.61 10.79 -0.89
CA PHE A 18 -4.85 10.09 0.37
C PHE A 18 -3.54 9.74 1.07
N VAL A 19 -3.51 9.86 2.40
CA VAL A 19 -2.39 9.43 3.25
C VAL A 19 -2.75 8.13 3.95
N MET A 20 -2.06 7.05 3.56
CA MET A 20 -2.20 5.72 4.14
C MET A 20 -1.06 5.46 5.12
N GLY A 21 -1.39 5.36 6.41
CA GLY A 21 -0.44 5.10 7.49
C GLY A 21 -0.12 3.62 7.65
N ILE A 22 1.16 3.27 7.76
CA ILE A 22 1.65 1.89 7.88
C ILE A 22 1.61 1.42 9.33
N VAL A 23 0.92 0.31 9.58
CA VAL A 23 0.87 -0.38 10.88
C VAL A 23 1.45 -1.80 10.74
N ASN A 24 2.74 -1.96 11.06
CA ASN A 24 3.39 -3.26 11.02
C ASN A 24 3.21 -3.99 12.36
N VAL A 25 2.56 -5.16 12.33
CA VAL A 25 2.36 -6.04 13.51
C VAL A 25 3.27 -7.27 13.43
N THR A 26 4.57 -7.03 13.19
CA THR A 26 5.61 -8.08 13.11
C THR A 26 6.38 -8.17 14.44
N PRO A 27 6.97 -9.34 14.79
CA PRO A 27 7.74 -9.51 16.03
C PRO A 27 8.95 -8.56 16.14
N ASP A 28 9.51 -8.14 15.00
CA ASP A 28 10.66 -7.25 14.92
C ASP A 28 10.26 -5.75 14.97
N SER A 29 8.97 -5.45 14.98
CA SER A 29 8.50 -4.09 15.23
C SER A 29 8.51 -3.84 16.73
N PHE A 30 8.87 -2.62 17.18
CA PHE A 30 8.81 -2.20 18.59
C PHE A 30 7.41 -2.39 19.22
N TRP A 31 6.42 -2.73 18.42
CA TRP A 31 4.99 -2.85 18.74
C TRP A 31 4.49 -4.30 18.65
N CYS A 32 5.31 -5.29 19.08
CA CYS A 32 4.99 -6.72 18.95
C CYS A 32 3.83 -7.21 19.82
N GLU A 33 3.32 -6.41 20.76
CA GLU A 33 2.08 -6.72 21.47
C GLU A 33 0.89 -6.08 20.76
N SER A 34 -0.24 -6.77 20.70
CA SER A 34 -1.46 -6.29 20.02
C SER A 34 -1.91 -4.88 20.46
N ARG A 35 -1.66 -4.54 21.74
CA ARG A 35 -1.92 -3.20 22.27
C ARG A 35 -1.03 -2.14 21.65
N GLY A 36 0.27 -2.38 21.52
CA GLY A 36 1.20 -1.44 20.91
C GLY A 36 0.90 -1.17 19.43
N GLY A 37 0.44 -2.18 18.68
CA GLY A 37 -0.01 -2.00 17.30
C GLY A 37 -1.24 -1.10 17.17
N ALA A 38 -2.22 -1.27 18.07
CA ALA A 38 -3.42 -0.44 18.08
C ALA A 38 -3.12 0.99 18.58
N GLU A 39 -2.28 1.16 19.61
CA GLU A 39 -1.86 2.49 20.09
C GLU A 39 -1.17 3.28 18.97
N HIS A 40 -0.22 2.66 18.27
CA HIS A 40 0.42 3.28 17.11
C HIS A 40 -0.59 3.63 16.00
N ALA A 41 -1.54 2.75 15.71
CA ALA A 41 -2.59 3.03 14.73
C ALA A 41 -3.43 4.27 15.12
N LEU A 42 -3.79 4.41 16.41
CA LEU A 42 -4.53 5.57 16.93
C LEU A 42 -3.69 6.85 16.84
N GLU A 43 -2.38 6.78 17.12
CA GLU A 43 -1.47 7.91 16.88
C GLU A 43 -1.44 8.35 15.42
N LEU A 44 -1.41 7.41 14.46
CA LEU A 44 -1.45 7.76 13.03
C LEU A 44 -2.77 8.42 12.64
N ILE A 45 -3.90 8.02 13.26
CA ILE A 45 -5.19 8.70 13.07
C ILE A 45 -5.13 10.14 13.56
N GLU A 46 -4.60 10.37 14.77
CA GLU A 46 -4.43 11.72 15.32
C GLU A 46 -3.49 12.59 14.46
N GLN A 47 -2.51 11.98 13.80
CA GLN A 47 -1.60 12.64 12.87
C GLN A 47 -2.25 12.96 11.52
N GLY A 48 -3.47 12.49 11.26
CA GLY A 48 -4.24 12.80 10.05
C GLY A 48 -4.16 11.75 8.94
N ALA A 49 -3.90 10.49 9.26
CA ALA A 49 -4.05 9.41 8.29
C ALA A 49 -5.51 9.32 7.79
N ASP A 50 -5.69 9.17 6.47
CA ASP A 50 -7.00 8.91 5.86
C ASP A 50 -7.36 7.41 5.89
N ILE A 51 -6.35 6.54 5.87
CA ILE A 51 -6.46 5.08 5.82
C ILE A 51 -5.31 4.50 6.66
N LEU A 52 -5.56 3.39 7.36
CA LEU A 52 -4.50 2.57 7.96
C LEU A 52 -4.25 1.34 7.11
N ASP A 53 -2.99 0.91 6.96
CA ASP A 53 -2.62 -0.33 6.28
C ASP A 53 -1.91 -1.27 7.24
N ILE A 54 -2.58 -2.37 7.62
CA ILE A 54 -2.14 -3.31 8.65
C ILE A 54 -1.52 -4.53 7.99
N GLY A 55 -0.25 -4.80 8.30
CA GLY A 55 0.47 -5.97 7.79
C GLY A 55 1.19 -6.75 8.88
N ALA A 56 1.07 -8.08 8.85
CA ALA A 56 1.71 -8.99 9.80
C ALA A 56 2.86 -9.82 9.22
N GLU A 57 3.04 -9.80 7.90
CA GLU A 57 4.17 -10.41 7.20
C GLU A 57 5.12 -9.31 6.71
N SER A 58 6.41 -9.44 7.03
CA SER A 58 7.41 -8.54 6.45
C SER A 58 7.65 -8.93 4.99
N THR A 59 7.44 -7.98 4.08
CA THR A 59 7.71 -8.17 2.64
C THR A 59 9.10 -7.67 2.22
N ARG A 60 9.97 -7.35 3.21
CA ARG A 60 11.36 -6.94 2.96
C ARG A 60 12.16 -8.09 2.35
N PRO A 61 13.20 -7.80 1.52
CA PRO A 61 14.09 -8.82 1.00
C PRO A 61 14.64 -9.72 2.11
N GLY A 62 14.53 -11.06 1.93
CA GLY A 62 15.04 -12.03 2.89
C GLY A 62 14.10 -12.36 4.06
N SER A 63 12.92 -11.76 4.17
CA SER A 63 11.96 -12.11 5.21
C SER A 63 11.39 -13.52 5.02
N ALA A 64 11.14 -14.20 6.16
CA ALA A 64 10.52 -15.50 6.18
C ALA A 64 9.00 -15.40 5.91
N TYR A 65 8.45 -16.45 5.28
CA TYR A 65 7.01 -16.60 5.10
C TYR A 65 6.31 -16.77 6.45
N VAL A 66 5.21 -16.07 6.64
CA VAL A 66 4.36 -16.17 7.83
C VAL A 66 3.12 -16.99 7.48
N SER A 67 2.70 -17.92 8.37
CA SER A 67 1.48 -18.71 8.14
C SER A 67 0.22 -17.86 8.27
N ALA A 68 -0.89 -18.30 7.66
CA ALA A 68 -2.17 -17.60 7.76
C ALA A 68 -2.66 -17.49 9.22
N GLU A 69 -2.49 -18.56 10.01
CA GLU A 69 -2.87 -18.58 11.42
C GLU A 69 -2.09 -17.52 12.22
N GLU A 70 -0.82 -17.33 11.91
CA GLU A 70 0.02 -16.36 12.60
C GLU A 70 -0.32 -14.93 12.17
N GLU A 71 -0.63 -14.68 10.89
CA GLU A 71 -1.13 -13.36 10.44
C GLU A 71 -2.45 -13.01 11.14
N ILE A 72 -3.40 -13.93 11.16
CA ILE A 72 -4.70 -13.78 11.84
C ILE A 72 -4.47 -13.45 13.33
N ARG A 73 -3.62 -14.24 14.01
CA ARG A 73 -3.33 -14.05 15.43
C ARG A 73 -2.76 -12.66 15.74
N ARG A 74 -1.96 -12.10 14.82
CA ARG A 74 -1.35 -10.77 14.99
C ARG A 74 -2.30 -9.64 14.65
N MET A 75 -3.01 -9.73 13.53
CA MET A 75 -3.77 -8.60 12.97
C MET A 75 -5.17 -8.44 13.57
N ILE A 76 -5.89 -9.54 13.79
CA ILE A 76 -7.30 -9.44 14.19
C ILE A 76 -7.50 -8.68 15.49
N PRO A 77 -6.73 -8.94 16.58
CA PRO A 77 -6.88 -8.17 17.82
C PRO A 77 -6.58 -6.67 17.65
N VAL A 78 -5.68 -6.30 16.72
CA VAL A 78 -5.36 -4.90 16.44
C VAL A 78 -6.52 -4.22 15.70
N ILE A 79 -7.10 -4.89 14.69
CA ILE A 79 -8.26 -4.38 13.95
C ILE A 79 -9.46 -4.18 14.89
N GLU A 80 -9.77 -5.18 15.71
CA GLU A 80 -10.86 -5.11 16.68
C GLU A 80 -10.68 -3.99 17.71
N GLU A 81 -9.44 -3.75 18.15
CA GLU A 81 -9.15 -2.67 19.10
C GLU A 81 -9.31 -1.31 18.44
N ILE A 82 -8.79 -1.10 17.21
CA ILE A 82 -8.99 0.14 16.45
C ILE A 82 -10.48 0.42 16.26
N ARG A 83 -11.29 -0.58 15.94
CA ARG A 83 -12.74 -0.44 15.70
C ARG A 83 -13.53 0.00 16.92
N LYS A 84 -13.02 -0.19 18.14
CA LYS A 84 -13.65 0.38 19.36
C LYS A 84 -13.52 1.90 19.44
N HIS A 85 -12.56 2.49 18.73
CA HIS A 85 -12.20 3.90 18.83
C HIS A 85 -12.43 4.69 17.54
N SER A 86 -12.45 4.03 16.36
CA SER A 86 -12.48 4.74 15.08
C SER A 86 -13.11 3.91 13.96
N ASP A 87 -13.84 4.62 13.07
CA ASP A 87 -14.37 4.11 11.81
C ASP A 87 -13.41 4.39 10.62
N ILE A 88 -12.16 4.74 10.87
CA ILE A 88 -11.18 4.97 9.81
C ILE A 88 -11.09 3.75 8.87
N PRO A 89 -10.97 3.92 7.54
CA PRO A 89 -10.76 2.78 6.65
C PRO A 89 -9.51 1.99 7.03
N ILE A 90 -9.64 0.67 7.10
CA ILE A 90 -8.53 -0.26 7.35
C ILE A 90 -8.27 -1.09 6.10
N SER A 91 -7.07 -0.96 5.58
CA SER A 91 -6.47 -1.82 4.57
C SER A 91 -5.70 -2.96 5.24
N VAL A 92 -5.70 -4.13 4.63
CA VAL A 92 -4.98 -5.30 5.11
C VAL A 92 -3.99 -5.76 4.05
N ASP A 93 -2.68 -5.70 4.41
CA ASP A 93 -1.57 -6.17 3.57
C ASP A 93 -1.43 -7.69 3.73
N THR A 94 -2.08 -8.44 2.84
CA THR A 94 -2.04 -9.91 2.82
C THR A 94 -2.27 -10.47 1.42
N ARG A 95 -1.75 -11.69 1.18
CA ARG A 95 -1.93 -12.47 -0.05
C ARG A 95 -2.83 -13.69 0.14
N LYS A 96 -3.42 -13.83 1.33
CA LYS A 96 -4.14 -15.03 1.77
C LYS A 96 -5.61 -14.72 2.00
N LYS A 97 -6.50 -15.36 1.23
CA LYS A 97 -7.95 -15.15 1.29
C LYS A 97 -8.51 -15.35 2.71
N ILE A 98 -8.07 -16.42 3.40
CA ILE A 98 -8.56 -16.72 4.76
C ILE A 98 -8.19 -15.63 5.77
N VAL A 99 -7.05 -14.96 5.58
CA VAL A 99 -6.63 -13.82 6.42
C VAL A 99 -7.53 -12.62 6.14
N MET A 100 -7.75 -12.29 4.85
CA MET A 100 -8.62 -11.18 4.46
C MET A 100 -10.07 -11.40 4.91
N GLU A 101 -10.58 -12.63 4.83
CA GLU A 101 -11.91 -13.00 5.30
C GLU A 101 -12.06 -12.71 6.81
N LYS A 102 -11.11 -13.13 7.63
CA LYS A 102 -11.10 -12.85 9.08
C LYS A 102 -10.93 -11.35 9.39
N ALA A 103 -10.10 -10.67 8.63
CA ALA A 103 -9.93 -9.23 8.76
C ALA A 103 -11.20 -8.45 8.40
N LEU A 104 -11.93 -8.87 7.36
CA LEU A 104 -13.21 -8.28 6.97
C LEU A 104 -14.29 -8.51 8.05
N GLU A 105 -14.35 -9.71 8.65
CA GLU A 105 -15.21 -10.01 9.80
C GLU A 105 -14.89 -9.10 11.00
N ALA A 106 -13.61 -8.78 11.23
CA ALA A 106 -13.15 -7.89 12.28
C ALA A 106 -13.35 -6.39 11.96
N GLY A 107 -13.75 -6.07 10.72
CA GLY A 107 -14.08 -4.71 10.30
C GLY A 107 -13.07 -4.06 9.36
N ALA A 108 -12.18 -4.79 8.71
CA ALA A 108 -11.36 -4.26 7.63
C ALA A 108 -12.21 -3.86 6.41
N ASP A 109 -11.68 -2.98 5.56
CA ASP A 109 -12.42 -2.39 4.42
C ASP A 109 -11.76 -2.68 3.06
N ILE A 110 -10.42 -2.82 3.00
CA ILE A 110 -9.63 -2.79 1.77
C ILE A 110 -8.63 -3.96 1.78
N LEU A 111 -8.45 -4.62 0.64
CA LEU A 111 -7.34 -5.57 0.43
C LEU A 111 -6.16 -4.83 -0.20
N ASN A 112 -4.96 -4.96 0.39
CA ASN A 112 -3.70 -4.58 -0.22
C ASN A 112 -2.91 -5.86 -0.55
N ASP A 113 -2.87 -6.26 -1.82
CA ASP A 113 -2.26 -7.52 -2.23
C ASP A 113 -1.03 -7.29 -3.12
N ILE A 114 0.14 -7.56 -2.53
CA ILE A 114 1.43 -7.46 -3.24
C ILE A 114 1.60 -8.49 -4.37
N SER A 115 0.70 -9.47 -4.47
CA SER A 115 0.69 -10.46 -5.54
C SER A 115 -0.32 -10.15 -6.67
N ALA A 116 -1.07 -9.06 -6.54
CA ALA A 116 -2.10 -8.69 -7.51
C ALA A 116 -3.09 -9.84 -7.80
N LEU A 117 -3.55 -10.54 -6.76
CA LEU A 117 -4.49 -11.67 -6.80
C LEU A 117 -3.93 -12.93 -7.50
N GLU A 118 -2.60 -13.15 -7.46
CA GLU A 118 -1.98 -14.33 -8.08
C GLU A 118 -1.66 -15.44 -7.10
N ASP A 119 -1.30 -15.10 -5.85
CA ASP A 119 -0.80 -16.07 -4.88
C ASP A 119 -1.93 -16.95 -4.29
N ASP A 120 -3.18 -16.46 -4.23
CA ASP A 120 -4.35 -17.20 -3.76
C ASP A 120 -5.48 -17.17 -4.80
N PRO A 121 -5.80 -18.30 -5.46
CA PRO A 121 -6.79 -18.34 -6.54
C PRO A 121 -8.24 -18.06 -6.09
N GLU A 122 -8.54 -18.18 -4.80
CA GLU A 122 -9.88 -17.88 -4.25
C GLU A 122 -10.05 -16.38 -3.93
N MET A 123 -8.96 -15.61 -3.85
CA MET A 123 -8.98 -14.21 -3.44
C MET A 123 -9.83 -13.34 -4.37
N VAL A 124 -9.72 -13.53 -5.68
CA VAL A 124 -10.43 -12.69 -6.64
C VAL A 124 -11.94 -12.86 -6.54
N ALA A 125 -12.42 -14.10 -6.40
CA ALA A 125 -13.85 -14.39 -6.22
C ALA A 125 -14.36 -13.79 -4.91
N PHE A 126 -13.61 -13.96 -3.82
CA PHE A 126 -13.93 -13.37 -2.52
C PHE A 126 -14.06 -11.84 -2.58
N CYS A 127 -13.12 -11.15 -3.24
CA CYS A 127 -13.19 -9.69 -3.38
C CYS A 127 -14.39 -9.23 -4.22
N ALA A 128 -14.73 -9.97 -5.29
CA ALA A 128 -15.87 -9.67 -6.12
C ALA A 128 -17.20 -9.86 -5.35
N GLU A 129 -17.35 -10.95 -4.61
CA GLU A 129 -18.55 -11.26 -3.80
C GLU A 129 -18.74 -10.29 -2.63
N THR A 130 -17.64 -9.89 -1.99
CA THR A 130 -17.67 -8.98 -0.84
C THR A 130 -17.71 -7.51 -1.22
N ASP A 131 -17.47 -7.17 -2.50
CA ASP A 131 -17.44 -5.81 -3.06
C ASP A 131 -16.46 -4.87 -2.34
N ILE A 132 -15.32 -5.40 -1.88
CA ILE A 132 -14.27 -4.60 -1.24
C ILE A 132 -13.30 -4.03 -2.27
N PRO A 133 -12.71 -2.84 -2.02
CA PRO A 133 -11.63 -2.31 -2.83
C PRO A 133 -10.36 -3.17 -2.74
N VAL A 134 -9.60 -3.18 -3.84
CA VAL A 134 -8.35 -3.93 -3.93
C VAL A 134 -7.21 -3.03 -4.42
N ILE A 135 -6.04 -3.18 -3.81
CA ILE A 135 -4.79 -2.57 -4.26
C ILE A 135 -3.96 -3.69 -4.86
N LEU A 136 -3.64 -3.56 -6.14
CA LEU A 136 -2.92 -4.56 -6.94
C LEU A 136 -1.49 -4.10 -7.17
N MET A 137 -0.50 -4.81 -6.60
CA MET A 137 0.90 -4.42 -6.70
C MET A 137 1.68 -5.30 -7.68
N HIS A 138 2.57 -4.66 -8.46
CA HIS A 138 3.55 -5.36 -9.28
C HIS A 138 4.78 -5.76 -8.47
N LYS A 139 5.11 -7.04 -8.46
CA LYS A 139 6.38 -7.58 -7.98
C LYS A 139 7.07 -8.44 -9.06
N ARG A 140 8.39 -8.48 -9.07
CA ARG A 140 9.17 -9.42 -9.89
C ARG A 140 10.01 -10.32 -8.97
N GLY A 141 9.72 -11.61 -8.98
CA GLY A 141 10.33 -12.58 -8.06
C GLY A 141 9.63 -12.64 -6.70
N ILE A 142 10.21 -13.42 -5.80
CA ILE A 142 9.77 -13.56 -4.41
C ILE A 142 10.75 -12.83 -3.48
N PRO A 143 10.37 -12.45 -2.24
CA PRO A 143 11.23 -11.68 -1.33
C PRO A 143 12.65 -12.24 -1.18
N VAL A 144 12.83 -13.55 -1.24
CA VAL A 144 14.14 -14.22 -1.11
C VAL A 144 15.09 -13.96 -2.29
N ASN A 145 14.57 -13.75 -3.53
CA ASN A 145 15.41 -13.64 -4.74
C ASN A 145 15.10 -12.43 -5.63
N MET A 146 14.15 -11.57 -5.26
CA MET A 146 13.68 -10.47 -6.11
C MET A 146 14.78 -9.46 -6.49
N GLN A 147 15.84 -9.32 -5.69
CA GLN A 147 16.97 -8.43 -5.97
C GLN A 147 17.81 -8.90 -7.19
N ASN A 148 17.73 -10.17 -7.56
CA ASN A 148 18.52 -10.75 -8.66
C ASN A 148 17.82 -10.62 -10.04
N ASN A 149 16.58 -10.18 -10.09
CA ASN A 149 15.72 -10.18 -11.28
C ASN A 149 15.43 -8.78 -11.84
N GLY A 150 16.22 -7.76 -11.47
CA GLY A 150 15.93 -6.35 -11.72
C GLY A 150 16.15 -5.84 -13.15
N LYS A 151 16.42 -6.70 -14.15
CA LYS A 151 16.61 -6.25 -15.53
C LYS A 151 15.28 -6.25 -16.27
N TYR A 152 14.89 -5.08 -16.75
CA TYR A 152 13.75 -4.83 -17.64
C TYR A 152 14.29 -4.36 -19.00
N GLU A 153 13.58 -4.63 -20.08
CA GLU A 153 13.82 -3.99 -21.36
C GLU A 153 13.21 -2.58 -21.36
N ASP A 154 11.96 -2.48 -20.95
CA ASP A 154 11.28 -1.23 -20.63
C ASP A 154 10.46 -1.41 -19.34
N VAL A 155 10.98 -0.93 -18.22
CA VAL A 155 10.34 -1.11 -16.91
C VAL A 155 8.95 -0.46 -16.86
N PHE A 156 8.78 0.69 -17.52
CA PHE A 156 7.50 1.39 -17.46
C PHE A 156 6.42 0.60 -18.20
N GLU A 157 6.69 0.17 -19.44
CA GLU A 157 5.76 -0.59 -20.25
C GLU A 157 5.48 -1.98 -19.65
N GLU A 158 6.51 -2.68 -19.15
CA GLU A 158 6.34 -3.99 -18.52
C GLU A 158 5.47 -3.93 -17.26
N VAL A 159 5.71 -2.94 -16.36
CA VAL A 159 4.95 -2.76 -15.13
C VAL A 159 3.53 -2.28 -15.43
N SER A 160 3.37 -1.32 -16.35
CA SER A 160 2.07 -0.78 -16.74
C SER A 160 1.18 -1.85 -17.37
N SER A 161 1.71 -2.61 -18.34
CA SER A 161 0.98 -3.70 -19.01
C SER A 161 0.60 -4.82 -18.05
N TYR A 162 1.50 -5.19 -17.11
CA TYR A 162 1.19 -6.17 -16.07
C TYR A 162 0.02 -5.71 -15.19
N LEU A 163 0.11 -4.50 -14.64
CA LEU A 163 -0.93 -3.96 -13.75
C LEU A 163 -2.27 -3.79 -14.49
N GLU A 164 -2.25 -3.31 -15.74
CA GLU A 164 -3.45 -3.21 -16.55
C GLU A 164 -4.08 -4.59 -16.78
N GLY A 165 -3.28 -5.61 -17.14
CA GLY A 165 -3.76 -6.98 -17.30
C GLY A 165 -4.34 -7.56 -16.01
N ARG A 166 -3.73 -7.29 -14.84
CA ARG A 166 -4.27 -7.72 -13.54
C ARG A 166 -5.57 -7.02 -13.18
N ALA A 167 -5.65 -5.70 -13.42
CA ALA A 167 -6.88 -4.94 -13.21
C ALA A 167 -8.01 -5.41 -14.14
N GLU A 168 -7.72 -5.67 -15.42
CA GLU A 168 -8.71 -6.24 -16.35
C GLU A 168 -9.17 -7.65 -15.93
N PHE A 169 -8.27 -8.48 -15.42
CA PHE A 169 -8.62 -9.78 -14.86
C PHE A 169 -9.56 -9.61 -13.66
N ALA A 170 -9.26 -8.69 -12.73
CA ALA A 170 -10.11 -8.39 -11.59
C ALA A 170 -11.51 -7.92 -12.02
N VAL A 171 -11.58 -7.02 -13.00
CA VAL A 171 -12.87 -6.54 -13.57
C VAL A 171 -13.66 -7.68 -14.22
N LYS A 172 -13.03 -8.52 -15.02
CA LYS A 172 -13.68 -9.70 -15.66
C LYS A 172 -14.19 -10.70 -14.62
N SER A 173 -13.55 -10.73 -13.44
CA SER A 173 -13.96 -11.58 -12.30
C SER A 173 -15.06 -10.97 -11.44
N GLY A 174 -15.52 -9.74 -11.73
CA GLY A 174 -16.64 -9.09 -11.06
C GLY A 174 -16.27 -7.97 -10.10
N ILE A 175 -14.98 -7.64 -9.93
CA ILE A 175 -14.57 -6.47 -9.12
C ILE A 175 -14.85 -5.19 -9.93
N ARG A 176 -15.52 -4.22 -9.33
CA ARG A 176 -15.85 -2.96 -10.00
C ARG A 176 -14.60 -2.12 -10.27
N PRO A 177 -14.44 -1.50 -11.47
CA PRO A 177 -13.25 -0.72 -11.81
C PRO A 177 -12.90 0.38 -10.80
N GLU A 178 -13.90 1.05 -10.24
CA GLU A 178 -13.72 2.11 -9.23
C GLU A 178 -13.26 1.62 -7.86
N ARG A 179 -13.16 0.29 -7.69
CA ARG A 179 -12.62 -0.39 -6.50
C ARG A 179 -11.15 -0.77 -6.65
N ILE A 180 -10.55 -0.54 -7.80
CA ILE A 180 -9.20 -0.98 -8.10
C ILE A 180 -8.24 0.20 -7.99
N VAL A 181 -7.19 0.02 -7.21
CA VAL A 181 -6.00 0.88 -7.13
C VAL A 181 -4.80 0.04 -7.58
N VAL A 182 -3.85 0.63 -8.27
CA VAL A 182 -2.64 -0.05 -8.71
C VAL A 182 -1.41 0.50 -7.99
N ASP A 183 -0.43 -0.36 -7.69
CA ASP A 183 0.87 0.01 -7.09
C ASP A 183 2.00 -0.53 -7.97
N PRO A 184 2.90 0.32 -8.48
CA PRO A 184 4.04 -0.13 -9.29
C PRO A 184 5.05 -0.98 -8.51
N GLY A 185 4.96 -1.07 -7.19
CA GLY A 185 5.82 -1.91 -6.36
C GLY A 185 7.27 -1.42 -6.34
N ILE A 186 7.49 -0.17 -5.96
CA ILE A 186 8.84 0.41 -5.81
C ILE A 186 9.67 -0.45 -4.87
N GLY A 187 10.88 -0.86 -5.32
CA GLY A 187 11.80 -1.69 -4.55
C GLY A 187 11.57 -3.21 -4.66
N PHE A 188 10.48 -3.65 -5.31
CA PHE A 188 10.17 -5.07 -5.49
C PHE A 188 10.68 -5.57 -6.85
N GLY A 189 11.94 -6.09 -6.88
CA GLY A 189 12.57 -6.60 -8.09
C GLY A 189 12.87 -5.50 -9.13
N LYS A 190 13.23 -4.31 -8.68
CA LYS A 190 13.53 -3.14 -9.50
C LYS A 190 14.85 -2.52 -9.07
N ASP A 191 15.71 -2.20 -10.02
CA ASP A 191 16.93 -1.46 -9.79
C ASP A 191 16.64 0.04 -9.54
N PHE A 192 17.71 0.82 -9.36
CA PHE A 192 17.60 2.24 -9.06
C PHE A 192 16.89 3.02 -10.18
N ASP A 193 17.33 2.84 -11.42
CA ASP A 193 16.80 3.58 -12.57
C ASP A 193 15.35 3.22 -12.85
N ALA A 194 14.98 1.95 -12.69
CA ALA A 194 13.60 1.46 -12.76
C ALA A 194 12.70 2.14 -11.73
N ASN A 195 13.14 2.22 -10.47
CA ASN A 195 12.37 2.92 -9.43
C ASN A 195 12.20 4.42 -9.75
N VAL A 196 13.26 5.10 -10.19
CA VAL A 196 13.22 6.52 -10.59
C VAL A 196 12.26 6.75 -11.75
N MET A 197 12.26 5.86 -12.76
CA MET A 197 11.36 5.96 -13.92
C MET A 197 9.90 5.87 -13.50
N LEU A 198 9.54 4.91 -12.65
CA LEU A 198 8.17 4.72 -12.16
C LEU A 198 7.69 5.89 -11.29
N ILE A 199 8.57 6.51 -10.49
CA ILE A 199 8.25 7.73 -9.73
C ILE A 199 7.97 8.91 -10.67
N LYS A 200 8.78 9.08 -11.72
CA LYS A 200 8.60 10.15 -12.71
C LYS A 200 7.30 10.05 -13.50
N LYS A 201 6.88 8.83 -13.81
CA LYS A 201 5.73 8.54 -14.68
C LYS A 201 4.51 8.02 -13.92
N THR A 202 4.38 8.33 -12.63
CA THR A 202 3.33 7.80 -11.76
C THR A 202 1.93 7.85 -12.38
N GLY A 203 1.48 9.00 -12.86
CA GLY A 203 0.13 9.18 -13.41
C GLY A 203 -0.08 8.62 -14.83
N GLU A 204 0.99 8.18 -15.50
CA GLU A 204 0.91 7.55 -16.81
C GLU A 204 0.70 6.02 -16.71
N LEU A 205 0.87 5.43 -15.51
CA LEU A 205 0.68 3.99 -15.30
C LEU A 205 -0.72 3.55 -15.73
N CYS A 206 -0.81 2.40 -16.39
CA CYS A 206 -2.06 1.87 -16.94
C CYS A 206 -2.82 2.91 -17.81
N HIS A 207 -2.07 3.78 -18.51
CA HIS A 207 -2.62 4.88 -19.32
C HIS A 207 -3.56 5.80 -18.54
N GLY A 208 -3.33 5.97 -17.23
CA GLY A 208 -4.17 6.78 -16.33
C GLY A 208 -5.57 6.23 -16.06
N LYS A 209 -5.83 4.95 -16.38
CA LYS A 209 -7.16 4.32 -16.19
C LYS A 209 -7.49 4.03 -14.72
N TYR A 210 -6.47 3.76 -13.91
CA TYR A 210 -6.64 3.38 -12.50
C TYR A 210 -5.90 4.34 -11.58
N PRO A 211 -6.44 4.65 -10.39
CA PRO A 211 -5.73 5.42 -9.39
C PRO A 211 -4.47 4.68 -8.93
N VAL A 212 -3.40 5.43 -8.64
CA VAL A 212 -2.08 4.88 -8.31
C VAL A 212 -1.75 5.13 -6.84
N LEU A 213 -1.37 4.06 -6.13
CA LEU A 213 -0.73 4.14 -4.82
C LEU A 213 0.79 4.14 -5.01
N MET A 214 1.47 5.06 -4.31
CA MET A 214 2.93 5.11 -4.23
C MET A 214 3.40 4.82 -2.82
N ALA A 215 4.23 3.79 -2.67
CA ALA A 215 4.81 3.37 -1.39
C ALA A 215 6.32 3.59 -1.42
N LEU A 216 6.78 4.79 -1.04
CA LEU A 216 8.19 5.19 -1.11
C LEU A 216 8.88 5.26 0.24
N SER A 217 8.10 5.27 1.32
CA SER A 217 8.55 5.62 2.66
C SER A 217 9.75 4.81 3.13
N ARG A 218 10.85 5.53 3.32
CA ARG A 218 12.15 5.04 3.82
C ARG A 218 12.77 3.90 2.99
N LYS A 219 12.31 3.68 1.74
CA LYS A 219 12.82 2.60 0.86
C LYS A 219 14.28 2.82 0.46
N SER A 220 14.94 1.73 0.02
CA SER A 220 16.35 1.72 -0.36
C SER A 220 16.68 2.69 -1.48
N CYS A 221 15.79 2.90 -2.45
CA CYS A 221 15.97 3.87 -3.52
C CYS A 221 16.12 5.31 -2.97
N ILE A 222 15.40 5.68 -1.88
CA ILE A 222 15.58 6.97 -1.21
C ILE A 222 16.99 7.06 -0.58
N GLY A 223 17.44 5.97 0.05
CA GLY A 223 18.80 5.90 0.58
C GLY A 223 19.86 6.06 -0.51
N GLN A 224 19.66 5.44 -1.69
CA GLN A 224 20.55 5.58 -2.84
C GLN A 224 20.58 7.01 -3.39
N MET A 225 19.43 7.71 -3.43
CA MET A 225 19.34 9.12 -3.86
C MET A 225 20.04 10.07 -2.90
N THR A 226 19.97 9.81 -1.59
CA THR A 226 20.38 10.76 -0.55
C THR A 226 21.69 10.40 0.14
N GLY A 227 22.19 9.17 -0.02
CA GLY A 227 23.31 8.62 0.75
C GLY A 227 22.98 8.41 2.23
N ARG A 228 21.68 8.31 2.62
CA ARG A 228 21.24 8.25 4.02
C ARG A 228 20.84 6.85 4.46
N GLU A 229 21.11 6.56 5.74
CA GLU A 229 20.59 5.37 6.41
C GLU A 229 19.07 5.47 6.62
N VAL A 230 18.42 4.33 6.89
CA VAL A 230 16.95 4.21 6.91
C VAL A 230 16.25 5.19 7.86
N GLN A 231 16.84 5.47 9.04
CA GLN A 231 16.31 6.40 10.03
C GLN A 231 16.35 7.86 9.56
N ASP A 232 17.26 8.20 8.65
CA ASP A 232 17.51 9.57 8.18
C ASP A 232 16.88 9.85 6.79
N ARG A 233 15.99 8.97 6.32
CA ARG A 233 15.38 9.07 4.98
C ARG A 233 14.09 9.90 4.93
N LEU A 234 13.66 10.50 6.03
CA LEU A 234 12.42 11.28 6.09
C LEU A 234 12.35 12.36 5.01
N SER A 235 13.30 13.28 4.97
CA SER A 235 13.29 14.38 4.00
C SER A 235 13.28 13.91 2.54
N GLY A 236 14.05 12.84 2.24
CA GLY A 236 14.04 12.23 0.91
C GLY A 236 12.72 11.55 0.56
N THR A 237 12.08 10.92 1.56
CA THR A 237 10.74 10.34 1.42
C THR A 237 9.71 11.41 1.07
N LEU A 238 9.64 12.48 1.87
CA LEU A 238 8.70 13.58 1.64
C LEU A 238 8.87 14.22 0.26
N ALA A 239 10.12 14.42 -0.18
CA ALA A 239 10.40 14.94 -1.51
C ALA A 239 9.91 14.00 -2.63
N ALA A 240 10.14 12.68 -2.49
CA ALA A 240 9.71 11.69 -3.47
C ALA A 240 8.18 11.50 -3.49
N ASP A 241 7.54 11.51 -2.33
CA ASP A 241 6.07 11.47 -2.22
C ASP A 241 5.44 12.72 -2.85
N LEU A 242 6.00 13.91 -2.56
CA LEU A 242 5.53 15.17 -3.15
C LEU A 242 5.62 15.13 -4.68
N VAL A 243 6.76 14.69 -5.24
CA VAL A 243 6.94 14.54 -6.69
C VAL A 243 5.93 13.53 -7.26
N SER A 244 5.72 12.40 -6.59
CA SER A 244 4.75 11.40 -7.03
C SER A 244 3.32 11.95 -7.06
N VAL A 245 2.93 12.72 -6.04
CA VAL A 245 1.61 13.37 -5.98
C VAL A 245 1.46 14.46 -7.05
N MET A 246 2.50 15.23 -7.31
CA MET A 246 2.52 16.18 -8.42
C MET A 246 2.38 15.50 -9.78
N ASN A 247 2.91 14.30 -9.92
CA ASN A 247 2.82 13.45 -11.11
C ASN A 247 1.55 12.55 -11.14
N GLY A 248 0.60 12.72 -10.22
CA GLY A 248 -0.70 12.07 -10.29
C GLY A 248 -0.90 10.86 -9.36
N ALA A 249 -0.05 10.67 -8.34
CA ALA A 249 -0.35 9.69 -7.30
C ALA A 249 -1.68 10.03 -6.61
N PHE A 250 -2.54 9.04 -6.49
CA PHE A 250 -3.83 9.13 -5.81
C PHE A 250 -3.70 8.89 -4.30
N MET A 251 -2.73 8.07 -3.90
CA MET A 251 -2.50 7.66 -2.53
C MET A 251 -0.99 7.51 -2.27
N VAL A 252 -0.53 7.87 -1.08
CA VAL A 252 0.83 7.61 -0.59
C VAL A 252 0.78 6.76 0.67
N ARG A 253 1.61 5.69 0.72
CA ARG A 253 1.70 4.76 1.86
C ARG A 253 2.98 5.03 2.64
N VAL A 254 2.83 5.50 3.90
CA VAL A 254 3.91 6.13 4.66
C VAL A 254 4.00 5.68 6.12
N HIS A 255 5.22 5.75 6.70
CA HIS A 255 5.44 5.61 8.14
C HIS A 255 5.24 6.96 8.86
N ASP A 256 5.63 8.07 8.23
CA ASP A 256 5.72 9.40 8.82
C ASP A 256 4.48 10.22 8.40
N VAL A 257 3.31 9.88 8.96
CA VAL A 257 2.01 10.43 8.55
C VAL A 257 1.95 11.95 8.75
N LYS A 258 2.31 12.45 9.94
CA LYS A 258 2.24 13.87 10.26
C LYS A 258 3.00 14.73 9.25
N GLU A 259 4.25 14.39 9.00
CA GLU A 259 5.13 15.15 8.09
C GLU A 259 4.66 15.06 6.64
N THR A 260 4.05 13.93 6.26
CA THR A 260 3.43 13.75 4.93
C THR A 260 2.19 14.62 4.80
N VAL A 261 1.30 14.63 5.79
CA VAL A 261 0.10 15.50 5.82
C VAL A 261 0.51 16.96 5.71
N ASP A 262 1.48 17.41 6.53
CA ASP A 262 1.99 18.79 6.49
C ASP A 262 2.54 19.14 5.09
N THR A 263 3.29 18.22 4.47
CA THR A 263 3.84 18.40 3.11
C THR A 263 2.73 18.53 2.07
N LEU A 264 1.72 17.66 2.11
CA LEU A 264 0.60 17.70 1.17
C LEU A 264 -0.32 18.88 1.42
N GLN A 265 -0.45 19.35 2.66
CA GLN A 265 -1.18 20.56 2.98
C GLN A 265 -0.52 21.79 2.33
N VAL A 266 0.82 21.90 2.39
CA VAL A 266 1.55 22.96 1.69
C VAL A 266 1.29 22.87 0.17
N LEU A 267 1.38 21.68 -0.43
CA LEU A 267 1.10 21.50 -1.86
C LEU A 267 -0.32 21.95 -2.23
N ARG A 268 -1.32 21.67 -1.39
CA ARG A 268 -2.71 22.10 -1.59
C ARG A 268 -2.86 23.61 -1.74
N TYR A 269 -2.06 24.39 -0.99
CA TYR A 269 -2.16 25.86 -1.01
C TYR A 269 -1.35 26.52 -2.15
N ILE A 270 -0.33 25.84 -2.67
CA ILE A 270 0.55 26.43 -3.69
C ILE A 270 0.27 25.91 -5.12
N ARG A 271 -0.59 24.91 -5.28
CA ARG A 271 -1.02 24.34 -6.57
C ARG A 271 -2.35 24.89 -7.01
#